data_9fcac8ffe6261bcf25e5cd818171256c
#
_entry.id   9fcac8ffe6261bcf25e5cd818171256c
#
_cell.length_a   1.000
_cell.length_b   1.000
_cell.length_c   1.000
_cell.angle_alpha   90.00
_cell.angle_beta   90.00
_cell.angle_gamma   90.00
#
_symmetry.space_group_name_H-M   'P 1'
#
loop_
_entity.id
_entity.type
_entity.pdbx_description
1 polymer ?
#
loop_
_entity_poly.entity_id
_entity_poly.type
_entity_poly.pdbx_seq_one_letter_code
_entity_poly.pdbx_strand_id
1 'polypeptide(L)'
;MTISETQRKILEVGKKEFLDKGFKDASLRKIVAEAGFTKGAFYGYYPDKAALFEALVSEAADGLVSMFKNAQEAHFELISDDKTANSRELSTEYLRYFINYVYDNFEEFKLVICCSEGTKYADYIHDLVELDVERTEKYYQMLRENGKIEGEVSKELHHMITSAYFTAAFETVVHDMPREQALGYIEELAVFFNSGWDGLLRIL
;
A
#
# COMPACT_ATOMS: atom_id res chain seq x y z
N MET A 1 3.67 22.77 -9.89
CA MET A 1 3.76 23.02 -11.36
C MET A 1 2.43 22.66 -12.00
N THR A 2 1.90 23.49 -12.88
CA THR A 2 0.66 23.18 -13.59
C THR A 2 0.97 22.19 -14.70
N ILE A 3 0.33 21.02 -14.67
CA ILE A 3 0.46 19.98 -15.71
C ILE A 3 -0.07 20.55 -17.04
N SER A 4 0.69 20.42 -18.14
CA SER A 4 0.25 20.88 -19.46
C SER A 4 -0.93 20.04 -19.98
N GLU A 5 -1.73 20.58 -20.90
CA GLU A 5 -2.83 19.83 -21.51
C GLU A 5 -2.34 18.57 -22.23
N THR A 6 -1.20 18.66 -22.92
CA THR A 6 -0.53 17.54 -23.57
C THR A 6 -0.15 16.46 -22.57
N GLN A 7 0.48 16.83 -21.46
CA GLN A 7 0.89 15.91 -20.42
C GLN A 7 -0.32 15.21 -19.77
N ARG A 8 -1.36 15.97 -19.47
CA ARG A 8 -2.62 15.43 -18.94
C ARG A 8 -3.24 14.39 -19.86
N LYS A 9 -3.27 14.66 -21.17
CA LYS A 9 -3.83 13.73 -22.16
C LYS A 9 -3.00 12.44 -22.29
N ILE A 10 -1.67 12.54 -22.23
CA ILE A 10 -0.78 11.37 -22.24
C ILE A 10 -1.00 10.52 -20.98
N LEU A 11 -1.13 11.14 -19.80
CA LEU A 11 -1.43 10.44 -18.54
C LEU A 11 -2.78 9.71 -18.59
N GLU A 12 -3.83 10.39 -19.07
CA GLU A 12 -5.18 9.82 -19.20
C GLU A 12 -5.21 8.58 -20.10
N VAL A 13 -4.61 8.67 -21.30
CA VAL A 13 -4.55 7.55 -22.24
C VAL A 13 -3.61 6.45 -21.73
N GLY A 14 -2.48 6.82 -21.11
CA GLY A 14 -1.54 5.90 -20.50
C GLY A 14 -2.18 5.08 -19.38
N LYS A 15 -2.91 5.75 -18.47
CA LYS A 15 -3.65 5.09 -17.39
C LYS A 15 -4.61 4.02 -17.94
N LYS A 16 -5.42 4.40 -18.95
CA LYS A 16 -6.37 3.48 -19.56
C LYS A 16 -5.69 2.27 -20.21
N GLU A 17 -4.60 2.48 -20.95
CA GLU A 17 -3.87 1.38 -21.61
C GLU A 17 -3.24 0.45 -20.57
N PHE A 18 -2.68 0.99 -19.48
CA PHE A 18 -2.10 0.18 -18.41
C PHE A 18 -3.15 -0.61 -17.62
N LEU A 19 -4.31 -0.03 -17.34
CA LEU A 19 -5.41 -0.74 -16.68
C LEU A 19 -5.98 -1.88 -17.56
N ASP A 20 -6.00 -1.70 -18.89
CA ASP A 20 -6.52 -2.70 -19.84
C ASP A 20 -5.51 -3.85 -20.10
N LYS A 21 -4.20 -3.56 -20.16
CA LYS A 21 -3.18 -4.51 -20.63
C LYS A 21 -2.12 -4.88 -19.58
N GLY A 22 -2.05 -4.17 -18.47
CA GLY A 22 -0.89 -4.19 -17.59
C GLY A 22 0.31 -3.44 -18.19
N PHE A 23 1.28 -3.11 -17.35
CA PHE A 23 2.48 -2.41 -17.82
C PHE A 23 3.25 -3.19 -18.88
N LYS A 24 3.45 -4.50 -18.67
CA LYS A 24 4.27 -5.33 -19.55
C LYS A 24 3.80 -5.31 -21.01
N ASP A 25 2.49 -5.51 -21.22
CA ASP A 25 1.87 -5.64 -22.54
C ASP A 25 1.34 -4.33 -23.13
N ALA A 26 1.33 -3.26 -22.34
CA ALA A 26 0.90 -1.93 -22.79
C ALA A 26 1.82 -1.37 -23.87
N SER A 27 1.21 -0.81 -24.93
CA SER A 27 1.91 -0.29 -26.10
C SER A 27 2.11 1.23 -26.03
N LEU A 28 3.34 1.68 -25.84
CA LEU A 28 3.69 3.08 -25.90
C LEU A 28 3.28 3.72 -27.24
N ARG A 29 3.40 2.97 -28.35
CA ARG A 29 2.98 3.46 -29.68
C ARG A 29 1.47 3.75 -29.70
N LYS A 30 0.67 2.88 -29.10
CA LYS A 30 -0.78 3.04 -29.00
C LYS A 30 -1.12 4.24 -28.12
N ILE A 31 -0.50 4.35 -26.94
CA ILE A 31 -0.69 5.48 -26.02
C ILE A 31 -0.46 6.81 -26.73
N VAL A 32 0.69 6.96 -27.42
CA VAL A 32 1.06 8.19 -28.11
C VAL A 32 0.08 8.52 -29.26
N ALA A 33 -0.33 7.51 -30.03
CA ALA A 33 -1.26 7.69 -31.15
C ALA A 33 -2.67 8.09 -30.67
N GLU A 34 -3.21 7.42 -29.64
CA GLU A 34 -4.53 7.72 -29.08
C GLU A 34 -4.57 9.06 -28.35
N ALA A 35 -3.45 9.46 -27.72
CA ALA A 35 -3.32 10.79 -27.13
C ALA A 35 -3.25 11.92 -28.20
N GLY A 36 -3.07 11.57 -29.47
CA GLY A 36 -3.03 12.53 -30.58
C GLY A 36 -1.69 13.25 -30.73
N PHE A 37 -0.59 12.66 -30.24
CA PHE A 37 0.74 13.28 -30.26
C PHE A 37 1.77 12.44 -31.04
N THR A 38 2.93 13.02 -31.26
CA THR A 38 4.09 12.33 -31.83
C THR A 38 4.94 11.69 -30.74
N LYS A 39 5.76 10.68 -31.11
CA LYS A 39 6.75 10.13 -30.18
C LYS A 39 7.70 11.20 -29.62
N GLY A 40 8.10 12.17 -30.45
CA GLY A 40 8.96 13.28 -30.01
C GLY A 40 8.29 14.12 -28.91
N ALA A 41 7.00 14.40 -29.03
CA ALA A 41 6.25 15.12 -28.00
C ALA A 41 6.17 14.30 -26.69
N PHE A 42 5.96 12.98 -26.77
CA PHE A 42 5.98 12.10 -25.60
C PHE A 42 7.34 12.14 -24.88
N TYR A 43 8.44 11.96 -25.61
CA TYR A 43 9.79 11.98 -25.03
C TYR A 43 10.22 13.32 -24.45
N GLY A 44 9.51 14.40 -24.76
CA GLY A 44 9.67 15.67 -24.08
C GLY A 44 9.14 15.70 -22.64
N TYR A 45 8.24 14.78 -22.28
CA TYR A 45 7.66 14.67 -20.93
C TYR A 45 8.17 13.45 -20.16
N TYR A 46 8.29 12.31 -20.84
CA TYR A 46 8.65 11.02 -20.22
C TYR A 46 9.75 10.34 -21.02
N PRO A 47 10.88 9.98 -20.41
CA PRO A 47 11.99 9.30 -21.11
C PRO A 47 11.61 7.92 -21.64
N ASP A 48 10.64 7.26 -21.00
CA ASP A 48 10.19 5.92 -21.38
C ASP A 48 8.79 5.60 -20.82
N LYS A 49 8.32 4.38 -21.06
CA LYS A 49 7.05 3.85 -20.56
C LYS A 49 7.01 3.73 -19.03
N ALA A 50 8.16 3.41 -18.41
CA ALA A 50 8.26 3.26 -16.96
C ALA A 50 8.10 4.61 -16.24
N ALA A 51 8.67 5.67 -16.78
CA ALA A 51 8.50 7.02 -16.23
C ALA A 51 7.06 7.53 -16.35
N LEU A 52 6.33 7.15 -17.42
CA LEU A 52 4.90 7.45 -17.53
C LEU A 52 4.09 6.67 -16.47
N PHE A 53 4.39 5.39 -16.27
CA PHE A 53 3.73 4.58 -15.24
C PHE A 53 4.01 5.15 -13.83
N GLU A 54 5.27 5.44 -13.54
CA GLU A 54 5.68 6.05 -12.27
C GLU A 54 4.96 7.38 -12.01
N ALA A 55 4.82 8.24 -13.02
CA ALA A 55 4.11 9.51 -12.89
C ALA A 55 2.61 9.34 -12.59
N LEU A 56 2.02 8.17 -12.90
CA LEU A 56 0.63 7.85 -12.55
C LEU A 56 0.48 7.39 -11.10
N VAL A 57 1.46 6.66 -10.56
CA VAL A 57 1.25 5.90 -9.31
C VAL A 57 2.09 6.38 -8.13
N SER A 58 3.19 7.11 -8.36
CA SER A 58 4.17 7.42 -7.31
C SER A 58 3.57 8.19 -6.14
N GLU A 59 2.74 9.20 -6.40
CA GLU A 59 2.14 10.03 -5.35
C GLU A 59 1.27 9.19 -4.40
N ALA A 60 0.44 8.31 -4.95
CA ALA A 60 -0.42 7.42 -4.18
C ALA A 60 0.39 6.34 -3.44
N ALA A 61 1.34 5.70 -4.11
CA ALA A 61 2.16 4.65 -3.53
C ALA A 61 3.06 5.17 -2.40
N ASP A 62 3.77 6.28 -2.62
CA ASP A 62 4.65 6.90 -1.63
C ASP A 62 3.84 7.50 -0.47
N GLY A 63 2.64 8.00 -0.74
CA GLY A 63 1.70 8.49 0.25
C GLY A 63 1.30 7.41 1.25
N LEU A 64 0.93 6.21 0.78
CA LEU A 64 0.59 5.09 1.65
C LEU A 64 1.79 4.64 2.50
N VAL A 65 2.99 4.54 1.92
CA VAL A 65 4.22 4.22 2.66
C VAL A 65 4.47 5.27 3.77
N SER A 66 4.26 6.53 3.47
CA SER A 66 4.43 7.63 4.45
C SER A 66 3.41 7.53 5.59
N MET A 67 2.15 7.22 5.27
CA MET A 67 1.10 6.99 6.28
C MET A 67 1.43 5.80 7.18
N PHE A 68 1.95 4.72 6.62
CA PHE A 68 2.42 3.55 7.38
C PHE A 68 3.51 3.92 8.39
N LYS A 69 4.53 4.65 7.94
CA LYS A 69 5.62 5.11 8.81
C LYS A 69 5.10 5.98 9.97
N ASN A 70 4.18 6.90 9.68
CA ASN A 70 3.59 7.77 10.70
C ASN A 70 2.74 6.98 11.72
N ALA A 71 1.97 5.98 11.26
CA ALA A 71 1.20 5.12 12.14
C ALA A 71 2.10 4.34 13.11
N GLN A 72 3.22 3.81 12.61
CA GLN A 72 4.18 3.10 13.44
C GLN A 72 4.86 4.01 14.47
N GLU A 73 5.23 5.24 14.11
CA GLU A 73 5.76 6.21 15.07
C GLU A 73 4.75 6.50 16.20
N ALA A 74 3.47 6.68 15.86
CA ALA A 74 2.42 6.88 16.85
C ALA A 74 2.29 5.69 17.83
N HIS A 75 2.48 4.44 17.36
CA HIS A 75 2.50 3.27 18.24
C HIS A 75 3.70 3.27 19.20
N PHE A 76 4.88 3.69 18.73
CA PHE A 76 6.05 3.85 19.61
C PHE A 76 5.82 4.90 20.71
N GLU A 77 5.14 6.01 20.37
CA GLU A 77 4.79 7.03 21.35
C GLU A 77 3.87 6.51 22.45
N LEU A 78 2.90 5.61 22.11
CA LEU A 78 2.03 4.98 23.11
C LEU A 78 2.80 4.16 24.16
N ILE A 79 3.90 3.50 23.78
CA ILE A 79 4.74 2.76 24.74
C ILE A 79 5.42 3.78 25.68
N SER A 80 6.01 4.82 25.12
CA SER A 80 6.72 5.86 25.89
C SER A 80 5.81 6.54 26.89
N ASP A 81 4.53 6.70 26.57
CA ASP A 81 3.51 7.33 27.42
C ASP A 81 2.80 6.36 28.38
N ASP A 82 3.19 5.06 28.38
CA ASP A 82 2.50 3.96 29.09
C ASP A 82 0.99 3.82 28.77
N LYS A 83 0.63 4.11 27.49
CA LYS A 83 -0.75 4.07 26.99
C LYS A 83 -1.00 2.89 26.04
N THR A 84 -0.31 1.78 26.24
CA THR A 84 -0.40 0.60 25.35
C THR A 84 -1.81 0.01 25.24
N ALA A 85 -2.67 0.23 26.25
CA ALA A 85 -4.08 -0.16 26.20
C ALA A 85 -4.86 0.45 25.02
N ASN A 86 -4.41 1.60 24.51
CA ASN A 86 -5.04 2.30 23.38
C ASN A 86 -4.51 1.83 22.01
N SER A 87 -3.54 0.90 21.98
CA SER A 87 -2.89 0.46 20.75
C SER A 87 -3.87 -0.16 19.73
N ARG A 88 -4.89 -0.91 20.21
CA ARG A 88 -5.90 -1.50 19.34
C ARG A 88 -6.83 -0.47 18.70
N GLU A 89 -7.26 0.51 19.49
CA GLU A 89 -8.11 1.60 18.98
C GLU A 89 -7.36 2.37 17.89
N LEU A 90 -6.10 2.72 18.17
CA LEU A 90 -5.22 3.39 17.23
C LEU A 90 -4.99 2.55 15.96
N SER A 91 -4.73 1.25 16.08
CA SER A 91 -4.56 0.35 14.93
C SER A 91 -5.81 0.30 14.05
N THR A 92 -6.99 0.23 14.66
CA THR A 92 -8.26 0.21 13.92
C THR A 92 -8.53 1.53 13.20
N GLU A 93 -8.21 2.66 13.84
CA GLU A 93 -8.34 3.99 13.25
C GLU A 93 -7.40 4.16 12.04
N TYR A 94 -6.12 3.79 12.17
CA TYR A 94 -5.17 3.84 11.05
C TYR A 94 -5.57 2.90 9.92
N LEU A 95 -6.09 1.72 10.22
CA LEU A 95 -6.55 0.78 9.20
C LEU A 95 -7.67 1.38 8.34
N ARG A 96 -8.66 1.98 8.97
CA ARG A 96 -9.72 2.71 8.26
C ARG A 96 -9.16 3.85 7.41
N TYR A 97 -8.16 4.54 7.94
CA TYR A 97 -7.49 5.63 7.24
C TYR A 97 -6.76 5.14 5.99
N PHE A 98 -6.03 4.02 6.10
CA PHE A 98 -5.34 3.40 4.97
C PHE A 98 -6.31 2.95 3.88
N ILE A 99 -7.38 2.26 4.25
CA ILE A 99 -8.36 1.80 3.27
C ILE A 99 -9.06 2.97 2.58
N ASN A 100 -9.44 4.01 3.31
CA ASN A 100 -10.00 5.19 2.69
C ASN A 100 -9.03 5.85 1.73
N TYR A 101 -7.74 5.98 2.08
CA TYR A 101 -6.72 6.51 1.19
C TYR A 101 -6.54 5.65 -0.07
N VAL A 102 -6.52 4.32 0.06
CA VAL A 102 -6.48 3.41 -1.09
C VAL A 102 -7.67 3.63 -2.01
N TYR A 103 -8.86 3.79 -1.44
CA TYR A 103 -10.08 4.01 -2.23
C TYR A 103 -10.22 5.43 -2.79
N ASP A 104 -9.60 6.43 -2.17
CA ASP A 104 -9.49 7.78 -2.73
C ASP A 104 -8.54 7.82 -3.94
N ASN A 105 -7.60 6.85 -4.04
CA ASN A 105 -6.64 6.68 -5.12
C ASN A 105 -6.79 5.30 -5.80
N PHE A 106 -8.04 4.87 -6.00
CA PHE A 106 -8.34 3.47 -6.36
C PHE A 106 -7.70 3.01 -7.66
N GLU A 107 -7.76 3.82 -8.72
CA GLU A 107 -7.17 3.47 -10.02
C GLU A 107 -5.64 3.40 -9.95
N GLU A 108 -4.99 4.26 -9.18
CA GLU A 108 -3.56 4.27 -8.93
C GLU A 108 -3.15 2.97 -8.19
N PHE A 109 -3.89 2.58 -7.16
CA PHE A 109 -3.63 1.31 -6.47
C PHE A 109 -3.98 0.09 -7.33
N LYS A 110 -5.02 0.16 -8.18
CA LYS A 110 -5.29 -0.89 -9.17
C LYS A 110 -4.10 -1.08 -10.13
N LEU A 111 -3.48 0.01 -10.58
CA LEU A 111 -2.26 -0.03 -11.39
C LEU A 111 -1.10 -0.68 -10.62
N VAL A 112 -0.84 -0.24 -9.39
CA VAL A 112 0.26 -0.76 -8.56
C VAL A 112 0.08 -2.25 -8.26
N ILE A 113 -1.12 -2.68 -7.87
CA ILE A 113 -1.37 -4.04 -7.40
C ILE A 113 -1.57 -5.03 -8.56
N CYS A 114 -2.28 -4.62 -9.62
CA CYS A 114 -2.68 -5.55 -10.68
C CYS A 114 -1.89 -5.39 -11.98
N CYS A 115 -1.24 -4.25 -12.22
CA CYS A 115 -0.73 -3.87 -13.53
C CYS A 115 0.76 -3.55 -13.55
N SER A 116 1.50 -3.72 -12.46
CA SER A 116 2.87 -3.22 -12.28
C SER A 116 3.98 -4.18 -12.70
N GLU A 117 3.65 -5.39 -13.20
CA GLU A 117 4.67 -6.38 -13.61
C GLU A 117 5.70 -5.79 -14.57
N GLY A 118 6.99 -5.86 -14.19
CA GLY A 118 8.11 -5.28 -14.95
C GLY A 118 8.42 -3.82 -14.63
N THR A 119 7.80 -3.26 -13.60
CA THR A 119 8.16 -1.95 -13.01
C THR A 119 8.82 -2.13 -11.65
N LYS A 120 9.31 -1.03 -11.06
CA LYS A 120 9.79 -1.02 -9.67
C LYS A 120 8.69 -1.27 -8.62
N TYR A 121 7.42 -1.25 -9.01
CA TYR A 121 6.27 -1.48 -8.14
C TYR A 121 5.78 -2.94 -8.16
N ALA A 122 6.43 -3.84 -8.92
CA ALA A 122 5.99 -5.23 -9.05
C ALA A 122 5.90 -5.96 -7.70
N ASP A 123 6.78 -5.60 -6.77
CA ASP A 123 6.86 -6.20 -5.44
C ASP A 123 6.31 -5.29 -4.32
N TYR A 124 5.42 -4.34 -4.67
CA TYR A 124 4.95 -3.29 -3.75
C TYR A 124 4.35 -3.82 -2.45
N ILE A 125 3.54 -4.88 -2.50
CA ILE A 125 2.98 -5.51 -1.28
C ILE A 125 4.11 -6.11 -0.44
N HIS A 126 5.08 -6.79 -1.07
CA HIS A 126 6.23 -7.34 -0.38
C HIS A 126 7.05 -6.26 0.32
N ASP A 127 7.31 -5.15 -0.35
CA ASP A 127 8.06 -4.02 0.22
C ASP A 127 7.34 -3.41 1.44
N LEU A 128 6.01 -3.33 1.41
CA LEU A 128 5.20 -2.92 2.57
C LEU A 128 5.32 -3.91 3.72
N VAL A 129 5.30 -5.21 3.43
CA VAL A 129 5.47 -6.28 4.44
C VAL A 129 6.84 -6.19 5.10
N GLU A 130 7.92 -6.05 4.32
CA GLU A 130 9.27 -5.90 4.85
C GLU A 130 9.40 -4.67 5.76
N LEU A 131 8.83 -3.54 5.32
CA LEU A 131 8.79 -2.32 6.12
C LEU A 131 8.07 -2.51 7.45
N ASP A 132 6.92 -3.19 7.44
CA ASP A 132 6.13 -3.47 8.64
C ASP A 132 6.89 -4.40 9.60
N VAL A 133 7.40 -5.52 9.09
CA VAL A 133 8.14 -6.51 9.89
C VAL A 133 9.37 -5.89 10.56
N GLU A 134 10.18 -5.12 9.82
CA GLU A 134 11.38 -4.50 10.38
C GLU A 134 11.06 -3.55 11.55
N ARG A 135 10.00 -2.77 11.43
CA ARG A 135 9.63 -1.78 12.46
C ARG A 135 8.89 -2.40 13.63
N THR A 136 8.00 -3.34 13.36
CA THR A 136 7.20 -4.02 14.38
C THR A 136 8.08 -4.93 15.26
N GLU A 137 9.17 -5.50 14.74
CA GLU A 137 10.12 -6.27 15.55
C GLU A 137 10.70 -5.43 16.69
N LYS A 138 11.08 -4.18 16.41
CA LYS A 138 11.55 -3.22 17.44
C LYS A 138 10.44 -2.89 18.45
N TYR A 139 9.21 -2.72 17.97
CA TYR A 139 8.04 -2.47 18.81
C TYR A 139 7.81 -3.63 19.79
N TYR A 140 7.82 -4.88 19.32
CA TYR A 140 7.66 -6.05 20.17
C TYR A 140 8.81 -6.21 21.17
N GLN A 141 10.03 -5.89 20.80
CA GLN A 141 11.14 -5.88 21.74
C GLN A 141 10.89 -4.90 22.89
N MET A 142 10.47 -3.67 22.58
CA MET A 142 10.13 -2.65 23.58
C MET A 142 8.98 -3.11 24.49
N LEU A 143 7.93 -3.73 23.94
CA LEU A 143 6.82 -4.26 24.74
C LEU A 143 7.30 -5.37 25.72
N ARG A 144 8.19 -6.27 25.30
CA ARG A 144 8.78 -7.30 26.18
C ARG A 144 9.61 -6.69 27.30
N GLU A 145 10.49 -5.74 26.96
CA GLU A 145 11.34 -5.05 27.95
C GLU A 145 10.50 -4.29 28.99
N ASN A 146 9.31 -3.83 28.63
CA ASN A 146 8.36 -3.19 29.54
C ASN A 146 7.35 -4.16 30.19
N GLY A 147 7.52 -5.48 30.00
CA GLY A 147 6.65 -6.50 30.62
C GLY A 147 5.21 -6.47 30.16
N LYS A 148 4.95 -6.03 28.91
CA LYS A 148 3.59 -5.94 28.35
C LYS A 148 3.21 -7.18 27.53
N ILE A 149 4.19 -7.98 27.08
CA ILE A 149 4.00 -9.24 26.36
C ILE A 149 4.98 -10.29 26.86
N GLU A 150 4.56 -11.57 26.85
CA GLU A 150 5.41 -12.73 27.21
C GLU A 150 5.76 -13.58 25.97
N GLY A 151 4.95 -13.51 24.92
CA GLY A 151 5.15 -14.31 23.72
C GLY A 151 6.32 -13.84 22.87
N GLU A 152 6.86 -14.79 22.10
CA GLU A 152 7.90 -14.54 21.12
C GLU A 152 7.45 -15.10 19.77
N VAL A 153 7.63 -14.31 18.71
CA VAL A 153 7.28 -14.68 17.34
C VAL A 153 8.53 -14.55 16.50
N SER A 154 8.90 -15.61 15.75
CA SER A 154 10.05 -15.53 14.86
C SER A 154 9.78 -14.54 13.73
N LYS A 155 10.86 -13.95 13.18
CA LYS A 155 10.77 -13.01 12.07
C LYS A 155 10.08 -13.64 10.85
N GLU A 156 10.36 -14.92 10.58
CA GLU A 156 9.76 -15.66 9.47
C GLU A 156 8.24 -15.83 9.65
N LEU A 157 7.79 -16.20 10.86
CA LEU A 157 6.36 -16.33 11.15
C LEU A 157 5.67 -14.96 11.08
N HIS A 158 6.31 -13.93 11.62
CA HIS A 158 5.79 -12.55 11.53
C HIS A 158 5.62 -12.15 10.06
N HIS A 159 6.65 -12.31 9.23
CA HIS A 159 6.59 -12.04 7.80
C HIS A 159 5.44 -12.80 7.11
N MET A 160 5.26 -14.10 7.39
CA MET A 160 4.20 -14.90 6.78
C MET A 160 2.80 -14.39 7.14
N ILE A 161 2.57 -14.07 8.42
CA ILE A 161 1.27 -13.58 8.90
C ILE A 161 0.98 -12.19 8.33
N THR A 162 1.97 -11.29 8.37
CA THR A 162 1.84 -9.94 7.82
C THR A 162 1.62 -9.96 6.31
N SER A 163 2.33 -10.83 5.57
CA SER A 163 2.11 -11.02 4.13
C SER A 163 0.68 -11.50 3.82
N ALA A 164 0.16 -12.44 4.60
CA ALA A 164 -1.23 -12.90 4.45
C ALA A 164 -2.23 -11.77 4.71
N TYR A 165 -1.98 -10.92 5.71
CA TYR A 165 -2.84 -9.79 6.04
C TYR A 165 -2.88 -8.74 4.93
N PHE A 166 -1.71 -8.29 4.46
CA PHE A 166 -1.64 -7.29 3.38
C PHE A 166 -2.23 -7.82 2.07
N THR A 167 -1.92 -9.07 1.72
CA THR A 167 -2.51 -9.72 0.54
C THR A 167 -4.03 -9.73 0.65
N ALA A 168 -4.60 -10.19 1.77
CA ALA A 168 -6.04 -10.20 1.98
C ALA A 168 -6.67 -8.80 1.91
N ALA A 169 -5.99 -7.78 2.46
CA ALA A 169 -6.47 -6.40 2.39
C ALA A 169 -6.53 -5.88 0.95
N PHE A 170 -5.51 -6.14 0.13
CA PHE A 170 -5.47 -5.69 -1.27
C PHE A 170 -6.33 -6.52 -2.21
N GLU A 171 -6.84 -7.71 -1.81
CA GLU A 171 -7.87 -8.44 -2.57
C GLU A 171 -9.12 -7.58 -2.82
N THR A 172 -9.40 -6.61 -1.95
CA THR A 172 -10.51 -5.65 -2.15
C THR A 172 -10.30 -4.79 -3.41
N VAL A 173 -9.04 -4.45 -3.74
CA VAL A 173 -8.66 -3.72 -4.96
C VAL A 173 -8.64 -4.66 -6.16
N VAL A 174 -8.09 -5.87 -6.01
CA VAL A 174 -8.02 -6.88 -7.07
C VAL A 174 -9.41 -7.20 -7.62
N HIS A 175 -10.40 -7.32 -6.73
CA HIS A 175 -11.78 -7.68 -7.07
C HIS A 175 -12.72 -6.49 -7.30
N ASP A 176 -12.21 -5.27 -7.43
CA ASP A 176 -13.03 -4.06 -7.65
C ASP A 176 -14.19 -3.93 -6.63
N MET A 177 -13.91 -4.29 -5.37
CA MET A 177 -14.92 -4.30 -4.33
C MET A 177 -15.41 -2.88 -4.03
N PRO A 178 -16.73 -2.65 -3.84
CA PRO A 178 -17.22 -1.35 -3.40
C PRO A 178 -16.63 -0.92 -2.06
N ARG A 179 -16.27 0.37 -1.90
CA ARG A 179 -15.62 0.93 -0.69
C ARG A 179 -16.30 0.50 0.61
N GLU A 180 -17.61 0.61 0.68
CA GLU A 180 -18.38 0.29 1.88
C GLU A 180 -18.24 -1.19 2.28
N GLN A 181 -18.27 -2.07 1.29
CA GLN A 181 -18.07 -3.51 1.50
C GLN A 181 -16.64 -3.83 1.92
N ALA A 182 -15.65 -3.19 1.28
CA ALA A 182 -14.24 -3.35 1.62
C ALA A 182 -13.95 -2.91 3.06
N LEU A 183 -14.46 -1.77 3.50
CA LEU A 183 -14.32 -1.32 4.88
C LEU A 183 -14.85 -2.34 5.88
N GLY A 184 -16.03 -2.92 5.63
CA GLY A 184 -16.60 -3.96 6.49
C GLY A 184 -15.70 -5.20 6.57
N TYR A 185 -15.24 -5.72 5.45
CA TYR A 185 -14.37 -6.91 5.43
C TYR A 185 -12.99 -6.67 6.05
N ILE A 186 -12.43 -5.49 5.86
CA ILE A 186 -11.15 -5.15 6.48
C ILE A 186 -11.27 -5.05 8.00
N GLU A 187 -12.39 -4.56 8.53
CA GLU A 187 -12.65 -4.55 9.98
C GLU A 187 -12.77 -5.99 10.53
N GLU A 188 -13.45 -6.90 9.83
CA GLU A 188 -13.54 -8.31 10.20
C GLU A 188 -12.17 -9.01 10.14
N LEU A 189 -11.37 -8.74 9.09
CA LEU A 189 -9.99 -9.23 8.97
C LEU A 189 -9.12 -8.71 10.12
N ALA A 190 -9.24 -7.44 10.50
CA ALA A 190 -8.51 -6.87 11.62
C ALA A 190 -8.83 -7.60 12.94
N VAL A 191 -10.11 -7.92 13.19
CA VAL A 191 -10.51 -8.71 14.37
C VAL A 191 -9.86 -10.09 14.36
N PHE A 192 -9.86 -10.78 13.22
CA PHE A 192 -9.24 -12.09 13.06
C PHE A 192 -7.73 -12.06 13.34
N PHE A 193 -7.01 -11.17 12.67
CA PHE A 193 -5.55 -11.08 12.81
C PHE A 193 -5.14 -10.57 14.19
N ASN A 194 -5.82 -9.57 14.75
CA ASN A 194 -5.53 -9.08 16.10
C ASN A 194 -5.73 -10.15 17.15
N SER A 195 -6.80 -10.96 17.05
CA SER A 195 -7.02 -12.09 17.96
C SER A 195 -5.91 -13.14 17.86
N GLY A 196 -5.40 -13.40 16.65
CA GLY A 196 -4.25 -14.26 16.43
C GLY A 196 -2.97 -13.71 17.06
N TRP A 197 -2.69 -12.42 16.87
CA TRP A 197 -1.54 -11.74 17.48
C TRP A 197 -1.60 -11.74 18.99
N ASP A 198 -2.76 -11.48 19.61
CA ASP A 198 -2.94 -11.55 21.06
C ASP A 198 -2.56 -12.92 21.62
N GLY A 199 -2.98 -13.98 20.92
CA GLY A 199 -2.65 -15.35 21.30
C GLY A 199 -1.16 -15.67 21.18
N LEU A 200 -0.49 -15.20 20.12
CA LEU A 200 0.94 -15.42 19.88
C LEU A 200 1.81 -14.57 20.83
N LEU A 201 1.47 -13.31 21.01
CA LEU A 201 2.24 -12.36 21.81
C LEU A 201 1.97 -12.51 23.32
N ARG A 202 0.86 -13.15 23.71
CA ARG A 202 0.45 -13.29 25.13
C ARG A 202 0.48 -11.95 25.83
N ILE A 203 -0.37 -11.03 25.36
CA ILE A 203 -0.50 -9.69 25.93
C ILE A 203 -1.00 -9.79 27.38
N LEU A 204 -0.32 -9.07 28.31
CA LEU A 204 -0.59 -9.06 29.75
C LEU A 204 -1.57 -7.94 30.13
#